data_bd836289cbdf9ec8a05036582285e739
#
_entry.id   bd836289cbdf9ec8a05036582285e739
#
_cell.length_a   1.000
_cell.length_b   1.000
_cell.length_c   1.000
_cell.angle_alpha   90.00
_cell.angle_beta   90.00
_cell.angle_gamma   90.00
#
_symmetry.space_group_name_H-M   'P 1'
#
loop_
_entity.id
_entity.type
_entity.pdbx_description
1 polymer ?
#
loop_
_entity_poly.entity_id
_entity_poly.type
_entity_poly.pdbx_seq_one_letter_code
_entity_poly.pdbx_strand_id
1 'polypeptide(L)'
;MSISFIETKDPKDFPEHKELFSLIENFMGYLPHAFLLMADNPNLLNAFSGLSNEIFSSDEIDNQTKQLIALASSLSSGCKYCQSHTSHGAERAGVSVEKILSILDYQNSKHFSKKEKCVLDLAFASGKVPNEAKKEHFDKLKNYFNPSQITIIVSVISLFGFLNRWNDTFGTQIENEPGNFVQKKLIPRGWSV
;
A
#
# COMPACT_ATOMS: atom_id res chain seq x y z
N MET A 1 -10.69 14.90 16.63
CA MET A 1 -9.63 13.93 17.02
C MET A 1 -8.39 14.27 16.21
N SER A 2 -7.20 14.16 16.81
CA SER A 2 -5.95 14.36 16.07
C SER A 2 -5.78 13.27 15.02
N ILE A 3 -5.24 13.61 13.83
CA ILE A 3 -4.96 12.65 12.77
C ILE A 3 -3.59 11.96 12.94
N SER A 4 -2.79 12.39 13.92
CA SER A 4 -1.45 11.86 14.20
C SER A 4 -0.96 12.29 15.60
N PHE A 5 0.30 11.99 15.93
CA PHE A 5 0.97 12.47 17.14
C PHE A 5 1.29 13.98 17.12
N ILE A 6 1.19 14.62 15.97
CA ILE A 6 1.30 16.07 15.84
C ILE A 6 -0.08 16.70 15.67
N GLU A 7 -0.13 17.99 15.33
CA GLU A 7 -1.38 18.74 15.19
C GLU A 7 -2.36 18.12 14.22
N THR A 8 -3.66 18.33 14.47
CA THR A 8 -4.72 18.02 13.53
C THR A 8 -4.60 18.93 12.31
N LYS A 9 -4.66 18.34 11.12
CA LYS A 9 -4.62 19.06 9.84
C LYS A 9 -6.00 19.03 9.19
N ASP A 10 -6.42 20.19 8.64
CA ASP A 10 -7.61 20.28 7.80
C ASP A 10 -7.16 20.58 6.36
N PRO A 11 -7.75 19.95 5.33
CA PRO A 11 -7.44 20.29 3.93
C PRO A 11 -7.58 21.78 3.61
N LYS A 12 -8.43 22.51 4.36
CA LYS A 12 -8.63 23.96 4.21
C LYS A 12 -7.42 24.78 4.64
N ASP A 13 -6.53 24.23 5.45
CA ASP A 13 -5.30 24.88 5.89
C ASP A 13 -4.27 24.95 4.74
N PHE A 14 -4.50 24.23 3.64
CA PHE A 14 -3.60 24.09 2.50
C PHE A 14 -4.33 24.43 1.17
N PRO A 15 -4.81 25.67 0.99
CA PRO A 15 -5.58 26.05 -0.20
C PRO A 15 -4.78 25.88 -1.51
N GLU A 16 -3.45 25.97 -1.45
CA GLU A 16 -2.54 25.75 -2.58
C GLU A 16 -2.52 24.31 -3.08
N HIS A 17 -2.91 23.34 -2.26
CA HIS A 17 -2.94 21.91 -2.60
C HIS A 17 -4.34 21.40 -2.96
N LYS A 18 -5.34 22.28 -3.04
CA LYS A 18 -6.75 21.92 -3.27
C LYS A 18 -6.95 21.01 -4.49
N GLU A 19 -6.30 21.35 -5.62
CA GLU A 19 -6.42 20.56 -6.85
C GLU A 19 -5.82 19.17 -6.69
N LEU A 20 -4.63 19.10 -6.12
CA LEU A 20 -3.96 17.82 -5.84
C LEU A 20 -4.79 16.95 -4.88
N PHE A 21 -5.31 17.52 -3.81
CA PHE A 21 -6.17 16.81 -2.86
C PHE A 21 -7.44 16.30 -3.54
N SER A 22 -8.06 17.09 -4.39
CA SER A 22 -9.24 16.66 -5.15
C SER A 22 -8.94 15.50 -6.10
N LEU A 23 -7.77 15.50 -6.76
CA LEU A 23 -7.33 14.38 -7.61
C LEU A 23 -7.12 13.10 -6.79
N ILE A 24 -6.46 13.21 -5.64
CA ILE A 24 -6.23 12.07 -4.73
C ILE A 24 -7.56 11.52 -4.22
N GLU A 25 -8.46 12.40 -3.78
CA GLU A 25 -9.77 12.04 -3.25
C GLU A 25 -10.65 11.35 -4.31
N ASN A 26 -10.66 11.85 -5.54
CA ASN A 26 -11.34 11.21 -6.67
C ASN A 26 -10.77 9.82 -6.98
N PHE A 27 -9.45 9.64 -6.90
CA PHE A 27 -8.80 8.36 -7.17
C PHE A 27 -9.01 7.35 -6.02
N MET A 28 -8.80 7.79 -4.77
CA MET A 28 -8.84 6.92 -3.60
C MET A 28 -10.22 6.81 -2.93
N GLY A 29 -11.14 7.76 -3.22
CA GLY A 29 -12.46 7.87 -2.58
C GLY A 29 -12.44 8.60 -1.24
N TYR A 30 -11.29 9.05 -0.79
CA TYR A 30 -11.03 9.85 0.41
C TYR A 30 -9.63 10.46 0.30
N LEU A 31 -9.35 11.49 1.12
CA LEU A 31 -8.01 12.08 1.22
C LEU A 31 -7.24 11.42 2.37
N PRO A 32 -6.17 10.65 2.10
CA PRO A 32 -5.39 10.02 3.16
C PRO A 32 -4.69 11.03 4.08
N HIS A 33 -4.75 10.83 5.37
CA HIS A 33 -4.08 11.65 6.38
C HIS A 33 -2.57 11.73 6.15
N ALA A 34 -1.96 10.70 5.58
CA ALA A 34 -0.56 10.72 5.19
C ALA A 34 -0.20 11.89 4.25
N PHE A 35 -1.10 12.25 3.30
CA PHE A 35 -0.91 13.38 2.40
C PHE A 35 -1.09 14.72 3.13
N LEU A 36 -2.05 14.82 4.05
CA LEU A 36 -2.21 16.02 4.89
C LEU A 36 -0.98 16.27 5.76
N LEU A 37 -0.35 15.21 6.29
CA LEU A 37 0.89 15.32 7.06
C LEU A 37 2.07 15.73 6.18
N MET A 38 2.09 15.37 4.91
CA MET A 38 3.12 15.79 3.96
C MET A 38 2.92 17.24 3.50
N ALA A 39 1.71 17.78 3.59
CA ALA A 39 1.37 19.10 3.08
C ALA A 39 2.09 20.26 3.78
N ASP A 40 2.56 20.05 5.01
CA ASP A 40 3.44 21.01 5.70
C ASP A 40 4.76 21.26 4.94
N ASN A 41 5.13 20.36 4.04
CA ASN A 41 6.26 20.51 3.14
C ASN A 41 5.80 20.29 1.69
N PRO A 42 5.43 21.38 0.96
CA PRO A 42 4.92 21.28 -0.40
C PRO A 42 5.83 20.54 -1.38
N ASN A 43 7.13 20.70 -1.24
CA ASN A 43 8.10 20.00 -2.11
C ASN A 43 8.09 18.49 -1.86
N LEU A 44 8.00 18.07 -0.60
CA LEU A 44 7.87 16.65 -0.25
C LEU A 44 6.57 16.06 -0.78
N LEU A 45 5.43 16.75 -0.55
CA LEU A 45 4.14 16.33 -1.04
C LEU A 45 4.13 16.14 -2.57
N ASN A 46 4.65 17.12 -3.31
CA ASN A 46 4.71 17.06 -4.77
C ASN A 46 5.64 15.93 -5.26
N ALA A 47 6.82 15.78 -4.69
CA ALA A 47 7.76 14.73 -5.04
C ALA A 47 7.19 13.34 -4.76
N PHE A 48 6.57 13.15 -3.59
CA PHE A 48 5.93 11.89 -3.22
C PHE A 48 4.72 11.56 -4.12
N SER A 49 3.87 12.55 -4.40
CA SER A 49 2.72 12.40 -5.29
C SER A 49 3.16 12.04 -6.71
N GLY A 50 4.22 12.68 -7.22
CA GLY A 50 4.81 12.36 -8.52
C GLY A 50 5.34 10.93 -8.59
N LEU A 51 6.12 10.51 -7.59
CA LEU A 51 6.63 9.14 -7.50
C LEU A 51 5.50 8.09 -7.41
N SER A 52 4.50 8.36 -6.57
CA SER A 52 3.32 7.49 -6.42
C SER A 52 2.56 7.36 -7.73
N ASN A 53 2.33 8.48 -8.41
CA ASN A 53 1.64 8.49 -9.69
C ASN A 53 2.40 7.67 -10.73
N GLU A 54 3.72 7.87 -10.87
CA GLU A 54 4.55 7.12 -11.82
C GLU A 54 4.47 5.61 -11.60
N ILE A 55 4.52 5.17 -10.36
CA ILE A 55 4.44 3.75 -10.01
C ILE A 55 3.04 3.17 -10.29
N PHE A 56 1.97 3.87 -9.88
CA PHE A 56 0.63 3.32 -10.00
C PHE A 56 0.01 3.48 -11.40
N SER A 57 0.41 4.49 -12.19
CA SER A 57 -0.04 4.66 -13.58
C SER A 57 0.66 3.73 -14.59
N SER A 58 1.79 3.14 -14.21
CA SER A 58 2.51 2.20 -15.09
C SER A 58 1.65 0.97 -15.44
N ASP A 59 1.54 0.62 -16.71
CA ASP A 59 0.82 -0.57 -17.21
C ASP A 59 1.66 -1.86 -17.17
N GLU A 60 2.93 -1.79 -16.75
CA GLU A 60 3.83 -2.95 -16.65
C GLU A 60 3.34 -4.04 -15.70
N ILE A 61 2.69 -3.65 -14.63
CA ILE A 61 2.05 -4.53 -13.63
C ILE A 61 0.62 -4.06 -13.42
N ASP A 62 -0.33 -4.98 -13.46
CA ASP A 62 -1.75 -4.67 -13.22
C ASP A 62 -1.98 -4.15 -11.79
N ASN A 63 -3.05 -3.36 -11.63
CA ASN A 63 -3.33 -2.67 -10.37
C ASN A 63 -3.66 -3.63 -9.22
N GLN A 64 -4.32 -4.78 -9.49
CA GLN A 64 -4.60 -5.79 -8.46
C GLN A 64 -3.29 -6.34 -7.88
N THR A 65 -2.33 -6.67 -8.74
CA THR A 65 -1.01 -7.16 -8.33
C THR A 65 -0.25 -6.09 -7.55
N LYS A 66 -0.26 -4.81 -7.98
CA LYS A 66 0.36 -3.70 -7.20
C LYS A 66 -0.22 -3.58 -5.81
N GLN A 67 -1.55 -3.65 -5.67
CA GLN A 67 -2.21 -3.57 -4.35
C GLN A 67 -1.87 -4.78 -3.46
N LEU A 68 -1.77 -5.98 -4.03
CA LEU A 68 -1.34 -7.17 -3.27
C LEU A 68 0.11 -7.08 -2.82
N ILE A 69 1.02 -6.53 -3.64
CA ILE A 69 2.41 -6.24 -3.25
C ILE A 69 2.45 -5.26 -2.08
N ALA A 70 1.70 -4.18 -2.19
CA ALA A 70 1.59 -3.15 -1.18
C ALA A 70 1.07 -3.72 0.15
N LEU A 71 0.03 -4.56 0.08
CA LEU A 71 -0.55 -5.23 1.25
C LEU A 71 0.45 -6.19 1.89
N ALA A 72 1.12 -7.04 1.11
CA ALA A 72 2.13 -7.98 1.62
C ALA A 72 3.30 -7.26 2.30
N SER A 73 3.81 -6.19 1.69
CA SER A 73 4.85 -5.34 2.27
C SER A 73 4.40 -4.69 3.58
N SER A 74 3.15 -4.22 3.64
CA SER A 74 2.59 -3.56 4.84
C SER A 74 2.31 -4.56 5.97
N LEU A 75 1.84 -5.77 5.64
CA LEU A 75 1.70 -6.87 6.60
C LEU A 75 3.05 -7.28 7.20
N SER A 76 4.06 -7.41 6.36
CA SER A 76 5.41 -7.78 6.78
C SER A 76 6.08 -6.71 7.65
N SER A 77 5.81 -5.43 7.37
CA SER A 77 6.29 -4.31 8.17
C SER A 77 5.52 -4.09 9.48
N GLY A 78 4.30 -4.64 9.60
CA GLY A 78 3.42 -4.47 10.76
C GLY A 78 2.63 -3.16 10.80
N CYS A 79 2.70 -2.29 9.78
CA CYS A 79 2.00 -1.00 9.76
C CYS A 79 0.49 -1.17 9.59
N LYS A 80 -0.27 -0.96 10.65
CA LYS A 80 -1.73 -1.13 10.66
C LYS A 80 -2.47 -0.14 9.75
N TYR A 81 -2.00 1.10 9.70
CA TYR A 81 -2.51 2.11 8.79
C TYR A 81 -2.41 1.63 7.34
N CYS A 82 -1.20 1.24 6.92
CA CYS A 82 -0.97 0.81 5.54
C CYS A 82 -1.68 -0.51 5.22
N GLN A 83 -1.79 -1.46 6.16
CA GLN A 83 -2.58 -2.69 5.98
C GLN A 83 -4.05 -2.39 5.68
N SER A 84 -4.65 -1.45 6.41
CA SER A 84 -6.03 -1.03 6.20
C SER A 84 -6.21 -0.38 4.82
N HIS A 85 -5.33 0.53 4.45
CA HIS A 85 -5.35 1.23 3.17
C HIS A 85 -5.16 0.29 1.98
N THR A 86 -4.17 -0.60 2.06
CA THR A 86 -3.83 -1.50 0.95
C THR A 86 -4.83 -2.65 0.79
N SER A 87 -5.43 -3.14 1.88
CA SER A 87 -6.52 -4.11 1.79
C SER A 87 -7.78 -3.51 1.17
N HIS A 88 -8.14 -2.28 1.54
CA HIS A 88 -9.24 -1.54 0.91
C HIS A 88 -8.92 -1.19 -0.55
N GLY A 89 -7.68 -0.76 -0.84
CA GLY A 89 -7.21 -0.51 -2.21
C GLY A 89 -7.25 -1.75 -3.08
N ALA A 90 -6.91 -2.93 -2.54
CA ALA A 90 -7.01 -4.20 -3.25
C ALA A 90 -8.46 -4.54 -3.61
N GLU A 91 -9.40 -4.37 -2.68
CA GLU A 91 -10.84 -4.58 -2.96
C GLU A 91 -11.34 -3.62 -4.03
N ARG A 92 -10.98 -2.34 -3.95
CA ARG A 92 -11.33 -1.33 -4.97
C ARG A 92 -10.72 -1.65 -6.35
N ALA A 93 -9.55 -2.28 -6.38
CA ALA A 93 -8.93 -2.76 -7.61
C ALA A 93 -9.58 -4.06 -8.16
N GLY A 94 -10.58 -4.61 -7.47
CA GLY A 94 -11.31 -5.82 -7.88
C GLY A 94 -10.75 -7.13 -7.33
N VAL A 95 -9.85 -7.08 -6.34
CA VAL A 95 -9.41 -8.29 -5.63
C VAL A 95 -10.52 -8.74 -4.69
N SER A 96 -10.91 -10.02 -4.76
CA SER A 96 -11.96 -10.55 -3.87
C SER A 96 -11.54 -10.53 -2.40
N VAL A 97 -12.52 -10.35 -1.51
CA VAL A 97 -12.29 -10.37 -0.06
C VAL A 97 -11.67 -11.69 0.39
N GLU A 98 -12.08 -12.82 -0.21
CA GLU A 98 -11.53 -14.15 0.06
C GLU A 98 -10.04 -14.23 -0.27
N LYS A 99 -9.62 -13.61 -1.38
CA LYS A 99 -8.20 -13.55 -1.78
C LYS A 99 -7.41 -12.65 -0.83
N ILE A 100 -7.95 -11.51 -0.43
CA ILE A 100 -7.34 -10.61 0.57
C ILE A 100 -7.13 -11.35 1.89
N LEU A 101 -8.15 -12.03 2.41
CA LEU A 101 -8.07 -12.80 3.66
C LEU A 101 -7.06 -13.95 3.59
N SER A 102 -6.86 -14.53 2.41
CA SER A 102 -5.95 -15.65 2.20
C SER A 102 -4.48 -15.22 2.07
N ILE A 103 -4.17 -13.91 2.10
CA ILE A 103 -2.81 -13.43 1.80
C ILE A 103 -1.77 -13.89 2.82
N LEU A 104 -2.16 -14.08 4.08
CA LEU A 104 -1.24 -14.59 5.11
C LEU A 104 -0.89 -16.08 4.92
N ASP A 105 -1.72 -16.83 4.21
CA ASP A 105 -1.48 -18.23 3.82
C ASP A 105 -1.39 -18.37 2.29
N TYR A 106 -0.88 -17.35 1.60
CA TYR A 106 -0.85 -17.30 0.14
C TYR A 106 -0.17 -18.51 -0.50
N GLN A 107 0.85 -19.08 0.16
CA GLN A 107 1.59 -20.23 -0.37
C GLN A 107 0.70 -21.47 -0.55
N ASN A 108 -0.22 -21.74 0.38
CA ASN A 108 -1.10 -22.89 0.34
C ASN A 108 -2.44 -22.55 -0.33
N SER A 109 -2.77 -21.27 -0.44
CA SER A 109 -4.05 -20.81 -0.98
C SER A 109 -4.15 -21.05 -2.50
N LYS A 110 -5.34 -21.53 -2.92
CA LYS A 110 -5.72 -21.67 -4.34
C LYS A 110 -6.06 -20.34 -5.02
N HIS A 111 -6.21 -19.26 -4.25
CA HIS A 111 -6.55 -17.93 -4.78
C HIS A 111 -5.37 -17.23 -5.44
N PHE A 112 -4.16 -17.75 -5.30
CA PHE A 112 -2.95 -17.16 -5.88
C PHE A 112 -2.31 -18.09 -6.90
N SER A 113 -2.05 -17.55 -8.09
CA SER A 113 -1.27 -18.22 -9.14
C SER A 113 0.20 -18.34 -8.72
N LYS A 114 0.97 -19.23 -9.39
CA LYS A 114 2.41 -19.37 -9.18
C LYS A 114 3.16 -18.05 -9.40
N LYS A 115 2.72 -17.26 -10.40
CA LYS A 115 3.26 -15.94 -10.72
C LYS A 115 3.08 -14.97 -9.55
N GLU A 116 1.87 -14.89 -8.99
CA GLU A 116 1.58 -14.03 -7.83
C GLU A 116 2.31 -14.47 -6.56
N LYS A 117 2.41 -15.78 -6.32
CA LYS A 117 3.16 -16.31 -5.17
C LYS A 117 4.64 -15.88 -5.19
N CYS A 118 5.28 -15.90 -6.37
CA CYS A 118 6.66 -15.40 -6.49
C CYS A 118 6.79 -13.90 -6.17
N VAL A 119 5.81 -13.09 -6.56
CA VAL A 119 5.78 -11.65 -6.24
C VAL A 119 5.58 -11.42 -4.75
N LEU A 120 4.65 -12.16 -4.14
CA LEU A 120 4.38 -12.07 -2.70
C LEU A 120 5.56 -12.58 -1.86
N ASP A 121 6.28 -13.63 -2.30
CA ASP A 121 7.53 -14.07 -1.67
C ASP A 121 8.52 -12.91 -1.51
N LEU A 122 8.74 -12.15 -2.60
CA LEU A 122 9.63 -10.99 -2.56
C LEU A 122 9.07 -9.88 -1.66
N ALA A 123 7.76 -9.56 -1.79
CA ALA A 123 7.13 -8.48 -1.05
C ALA A 123 7.16 -8.71 0.46
N PHE A 124 6.84 -9.93 0.91
CA PHE A 124 6.94 -10.30 2.33
C PHE A 124 8.37 -10.31 2.85
N ALA A 125 9.34 -10.81 2.07
CA ALA A 125 10.74 -10.81 2.46
C ALA A 125 11.30 -9.38 2.55
N SER A 126 10.96 -8.53 1.58
CA SER A 126 11.49 -7.15 1.50
C SER A 126 10.84 -6.18 2.49
N GLY A 127 9.61 -6.47 2.94
CA GLY A 127 8.92 -5.63 3.94
C GLY A 127 9.49 -5.76 5.35
N LYS A 128 10.32 -6.76 5.61
CA LYS A 128 10.94 -6.99 6.93
C LYS A 128 12.10 -6.04 7.21
N VAL A 129 12.39 -5.86 8.50
CA VAL A 129 13.58 -5.17 9.00
C VAL A 129 14.28 -6.09 10.00
N PRO A 130 15.47 -6.61 9.70
CA PRO A 130 16.26 -6.43 8.46
C PRO A 130 15.59 -7.05 7.23
N ASN A 131 15.91 -6.50 6.03
CA ASN A 131 15.38 -6.98 4.76
C ASN A 131 15.86 -8.42 4.47
N GLU A 132 14.93 -9.31 4.14
CA GLU A 132 15.21 -10.73 3.87
C GLU A 132 15.17 -11.09 2.38
N ALA A 133 15.11 -10.10 1.47
CA ALA A 133 15.19 -10.37 0.04
C ALA A 133 16.51 -11.04 -0.35
N LYS A 134 16.41 -12.05 -1.22
CA LYS A 134 17.55 -12.85 -1.68
C LYS A 134 17.54 -12.99 -3.18
N LYS A 135 18.69 -13.36 -3.75
CA LYS A 135 18.83 -13.61 -5.19
C LYS A 135 17.80 -14.61 -5.71
N GLU A 136 17.47 -15.64 -4.93
CA GLU A 136 16.52 -16.70 -5.32
C GLU A 136 15.10 -16.15 -5.59
N HIS A 137 14.67 -15.08 -4.92
CA HIS A 137 13.40 -14.42 -5.22
C HIS A 137 13.42 -13.84 -6.65
N PHE A 138 14.51 -13.17 -7.02
CA PHE A 138 14.67 -12.58 -8.35
C PHE A 138 14.81 -13.65 -9.44
N ASP A 139 15.51 -14.76 -9.15
CA ASP A 139 15.64 -15.86 -10.12
C ASP A 139 14.27 -16.51 -10.41
N LYS A 140 13.38 -16.61 -9.41
CA LYS A 140 11.99 -17.04 -9.62
C LYS A 140 11.18 -16.02 -10.42
N LEU A 141 11.29 -14.71 -10.10
CA LEU A 141 10.56 -13.65 -10.79
C LEU A 141 10.89 -13.59 -12.28
N LYS A 142 12.14 -13.76 -12.66
CA LYS A 142 12.62 -13.77 -14.05
C LYS A 142 11.93 -14.80 -14.95
N ASN A 143 11.31 -15.84 -14.38
CA ASN A 143 10.51 -16.80 -15.14
C ASN A 143 9.16 -16.25 -15.60
N TYR A 144 8.70 -15.12 -15.03
CA TYR A 144 7.38 -14.54 -15.26
C TYR A 144 7.39 -13.08 -15.66
N PHE A 145 8.47 -12.36 -15.39
CA PHE A 145 8.56 -10.91 -15.52
C PHE A 145 9.85 -10.47 -16.19
N ASN A 146 9.75 -9.48 -17.05
CA ASN A 146 10.90 -8.79 -17.63
C ASN A 146 11.53 -7.80 -16.62
N PRO A 147 12.72 -7.22 -16.91
CA PRO A 147 13.40 -6.29 -16.01
C PRO A 147 12.57 -5.05 -15.64
N SER A 148 11.80 -4.47 -16.58
CA SER A 148 10.94 -3.31 -16.34
C SER A 148 9.86 -3.66 -15.32
N GLN A 149 9.18 -4.78 -15.49
CA GLN A 149 8.16 -5.30 -14.58
C GLN A 149 8.73 -5.55 -13.17
N ILE A 150 9.92 -6.15 -13.08
CA ILE A 150 10.59 -6.36 -11.78
C ILE A 150 10.91 -5.02 -11.12
N THR A 151 11.31 -4.02 -11.89
CA THR A 151 11.56 -2.66 -11.38
C THR A 151 10.29 -2.07 -10.76
N ILE A 152 9.13 -2.18 -11.43
CA ILE A 152 7.86 -1.69 -10.87
C ILE A 152 7.46 -2.47 -9.60
N ILE A 153 7.64 -3.80 -9.58
CA ILE A 153 7.38 -4.62 -8.37
C ILE A 153 8.21 -4.08 -7.18
N VAL A 154 9.51 -3.87 -7.37
CA VAL A 154 10.40 -3.35 -6.33
C VAL A 154 10.05 -1.91 -5.96
N SER A 155 9.62 -1.08 -6.94
CA SER A 155 9.20 0.29 -6.68
C SER A 155 7.96 0.36 -5.79
N VAL A 156 6.96 -0.52 -5.99
CA VAL A 156 5.79 -0.61 -5.09
C VAL A 156 6.23 -1.01 -3.67
N ILE A 157 7.08 -2.02 -3.52
CA ILE A 157 7.62 -2.44 -2.21
C ILE A 157 8.33 -1.27 -1.52
N SER A 158 9.17 -0.53 -2.25
CA SER A 158 9.97 0.58 -1.71
C SER A 158 9.09 1.78 -1.32
N LEU A 159 8.07 2.10 -2.12
CA LEU A 159 7.09 3.14 -1.82
C LEU A 159 6.36 2.82 -0.51
N PHE A 160 5.92 1.57 -0.34
CA PHE A 160 5.29 1.15 0.91
C PHE A 160 6.29 1.00 2.05
N GLY A 161 7.56 0.71 1.79
CA GLY A 161 8.62 0.81 2.79
C GLY A 161 8.76 2.22 3.38
N PHE A 162 8.63 3.26 2.55
CA PHE A 162 8.55 4.65 2.99
C PHE A 162 7.26 4.90 3.77
N LEU A 163 6.09 4.57 3.22
CA LEU A 163 4.78 4.83 3.83
C LEU A 163 4.59 4.09 5.16
N ASN A 164 5.01 2.84 5.26
CA ASN A 164 4.91 2.05 6.49
C ASN A 164 5.67 2.76 7.62
N ARG A 165 6.91 3.19 7.36
CA ARG A 165 7.72 3.91 8.37
C ARG A 165 7.16 5.29 8.69
N TRP A 166 6.72 6.03 7.65
CA TRP A 166 6.08 7.35 7.80
C TRP A 166 4.88 7.27 8.74
N ASN A 167 3.92 6.40 8.43
CA ASN A 167 2.66 6.33 9.15
C ASN A 167 2.82 5.78 10.57
N ASP A 168 3.67 4.78 10.78
CA ASP A 168 3.94 4.26 12.13
C ASP A 168 4.66 5.29 12.99
N THR A 169 5.60 6.05 12.40
CA THR A 169 6.35 7.09 13.13
C THR A 169 5.44 8.24 13.56
N PHE A 170 4.53 8.67 12.67
CA PHE A 170 3.56 9.73 12.99
C PHE A 170 2.35 9.25 13.80
N GLY A 171 2.16 7.94 13.96
CA GLY A 171 0.94 7.40 14.55
C GLY A 171 -0.31 7.82 13.78
N THR A 172 -0.22 7.81 12.44
CA THR A 172 -1.28 8.28 11.55
C THR A 172 -2.58 7.52 11.80
N GLN A 173 -3.68 8.24 12.04
CA GLN A 173 -5.00 7.66 12.27
C GLN A 173 -5.61 7.20 10.95
N ILE A 174 -6.25 6.02 10.99
CA ILE A 174 -6.92 5.44 9.83
C ILE A 174 -8.19 6.21 9.55
N GLU A 175 -8.46 6.55 8.30
CA GLU A 175 -9.69 7.21 7.85
C GLU A 175 -10.89 6.26 7.91
N ASN A 176 -12.09 6.85 7.86
CA ASN A 176 -13.34 6.10 8.00
C ASN A 176 -13.51 5.03 6.92
N GLU A 177 -13.15 5.32 5.67
CA GLU A 177 -13.36 4.44 4.52
C GLU A 177 -12.57 3.14 4.65
N PRO A 178 -11.22 3.14 4.76
CA PRO A 178 -10.45 1.92 4.96
C PRO A 178 -10.74 1.28 6.32
N GLY A 179 -10.97 2.06 7.37
CA GLY A 179 -11.35 1.55 8.68
C GLY A 179 -12.67 0.77 8.65
N ASN A 180 -13.71 1.32 8.03
CA ASN A 180 -15.00 0.66 7.86
C ASN A 180 -14.90 -0.62 7.01
N PHE A 181 -14.08 -0.60 5.96
CA PHE A 181 -13.84 -1.80 5.16
C PHE A 181 -13.27 -2.93 6.01
N VAL A 182 -12.22 -2.67 6.76
CA VAL A 182 -11.59 -3.64 7.65
C VAL A 182 -12.58 -4.15 8.71
N GLN A 183 -13.26 -3.24 9.41
CA GLN A 183 -14.21 -3.57 10.47
C GLN A 183 -15.39 -4.41 9.97
N LYS A 184 -15.93 -4.10 8.81
CA LYS A 184 -17.13 -4.77 8.30
C LYS A 184 -16.83 -6.02 7.49
N LYS A 185 -15.70 -6.09 6.79
CA LYS A 185 -15.43 -7.17 5.82
C LYS A 185 -14.30 -8.11 6.22
N LEU A 186 -13.30 -7.64 6.96
CA LEU A 186 -12.12 -8.45 7.28
C LEU A 186 -12.16 -9.00 8.70
N ILE A 187 -12.38 -8.16 9.72
CA ILE A 187 -12.36 -8.58 11.14
C ILE A 187 -13.38 -9.69 11.42
N PRO A 188 -14.64 -9.64 10.94
CA PRO A 188 -15.61 -10.72 11.20
C PRO A 188 -15.21 -12.08 10.61
N ARG A 189 -14.20 -12.10 9.74
CA ARG A 189 -13.66 -13.28 9.08
C ARG A 189 -12.27 -13.68 9.58
N GLY A 190 -11.86 -13.16 10.75
CA GLY A 190 -10.63 -13.55 11.44
C GLY A 190 -9.40 -12.70 11.10
N TRP A 191 -9.56 -11.56 10.41
CA TRP A 191 -8.46 -10.63 10.20
C TRP A 191 -8.13 -9.90 11.50
N SER A 192 -6.87 -9.95 11.90
CA SER A 192 -6.34 -9.19 13.05
C SER A 192 -5.43 -8.07 12.55
N VAL A 193 -5.91 -6.85 12.58
CA VAL A 193 -5.12 -5.64 12.26
C VAL A 193 -4.69 -4.93 13.53
#